data_57fcc37346485b798fe54656fe6957cf
#
_entry.id   57fcc37346485b798fe54656fe6957cf
#
_cell.length_a   1.000
_cell.length_b   1.000
_cell.length_c   1.000
_cell.angle_alpha   90.00
_cell.angle_beta   90.00
_cell.angle_gamma   90.00
#
_symmetry.space_group_name_H-M   'P 1'
#
loop_
_entity.id
_entity.type
_entity.pdbx_description
1 polymer ?
#
loop_
_entity_poly.entity_id
_entity_poly.type
_entity_poly.pdbx_seq_one_letter_code
_entity_poly.pdbx_strand_id
1 'polypeptide(L)'
;MTDLLRAAGAVVWRGEESRPEVAVIHRPAYDDWTFPKGKLKTGEHVIAGALREVHEETGMTVRLGRALPPVHYFSRGRLKRVDYWAGRMVADDGFVPGEEVDELFWLPAEEARARLTYEWDAGLLRALAVAPLESVPLVLVRHGSAGARNEWAGEDALRPLDPEGASQAARLATALPAYRPEVLMSSPSARCVETLVPYGGGIKVEPLLSEESQDPHKTPVLVGDLTVAAAVCSHGKVLPALIHALSGKDVHLRKGAFAVLHRLDGRVVSVERYTT
;
A
#
# COMPACT_ATOMS: atom_id res chain seq x y z
N MET A 1 -20.05 -21.35 -1.94
CA MET A 1 -18.82 -20.56 -1.69
C MET A 1 -19.07 -19.73 -0.46
N THR A 2 -18.28 -19.89 0.58
CA THR A 2 -18.39 -19.09 1.82
C THR A 2 -18.06 -17.65 1.44
N ASP A 3 -19.06 -16.76 1.56
CA ASP A 3 -18.93 -15.34 1.23
C ASP A 3 -17.96 -14.68 2.24
N LEU A 4 -16.70 -14.47 1.82
CA LEU A 4 -15.66 -13.89 2.64
C LEU A 4 -15.87 -12.38 2.77
N LEU A 5 -16.15 -11.91 3.98
CA LEU A 5 -16.18 -10.49 4.28
C LEU A 5 -14.75 -9.95 4.31
N ARG A 6 -14.45 -8.99 3.43
CA ARG A 6 -13.15 -8.30 3.41
C ARG A 6 -13.24 -6.98 4.15
N ALA A 7 -12.20 -6.71 4.93
CA ALA A 7 -12.03 -5.47 5.66
C ALA A 7 -10.55 -5.06 5.64
N ALA A 8 -10.27 -3.81 5.94
CA ALA A 8 -8.93 -3.27 6.01
C ALA A 8 -8.82 -2.23 7.12
N GLY A 9 -7.62 -2.06 7.68
CA GLY A 9 -7.34 -1.08 8.71
C GLY A 9 -5.86 -0.92 8.96
N ALA A 10 -5.49 -0.18 10.00
CA ALA A 10 -4.10 -0.02 10.38
C ALA A 10 -3.93 -0.02 11.90
N VAL A 11 -2.77 -0.52 12.36
CA VAL A 11 -2.25 -0.16 13.67
C VAL A 11 -1.61 1.21 13.52
N VAL A 12 -2.39 2.25 13.83
CA VAL A 12 -1.94 3.64 13.72
C VAL A 12 -0.99 3.95 14.87
N TRP A 13 0.17 4.51 14.55
CA TRP A 13 1.18 4.82 15.52
C TRP A 13 1.76 6.23 15.35
N ARG A 14 2.29 6.78 16.44
CA ARG A 14 2.98 8.08 16.50
C ARG A 14 4.15 8.04 17.50
N GLY A 15 4.91 9.13 17.56
CA GLY A 15 6.05 9.26 18.45
C GLY A 15 7.32 8.65 17.88
N GLU A 16 8.24 8.26 18.77
CA GLU A 16 9.48 7.61 18.39
C GLU A 16 9.27 6.11 18.14
N GLU A 17 9.96 5.56 17.17
CA GLU A 17 9.88 4.14 16.82
C GLU A 17 10.26 3.21 17.97
N SER A 18 11.22 3.63 18.82
CA SER A 18 11.68 2.90 19.98
C SER A 18 10.61 2.80 21.09
N ARG A 19 9.65 3.73 21.11
CA ARG A 19 8.57 3.78 22.09
C ARG A 19 7.30 4.35 21.46
N PRO A 20 6.69 3.63 20.51
CA PRO A 20 5.53 4.13 19.80
C PRO A 20 4.30 4.13 20.69
N GLU A 21 3.48 5.16 20.55
CA GLU A 21 2.09 5.13 20.99
C GLU A 21 1.22 4.65 19.82
N VAL A 22 0.23 3.81 20.11
CA VAL A 22 -0.73 3.32 19.13
C VAL A 22 -2.14 3.82 19.43
N ALA A 23 -2.91 4.12 18.40
CA ALA A 23 -4.31 4.50 18.53
C ALA A 23 -5.18 3.26 18.73
N VAL A 24 -5.95 3.25 19.80
CA VAL A 24 -6.95 2.22 20.12
C VAL A 24 -8.32 2.89 20.22
N ILE A 25 -9.32 2.29 19.57
CA ILE A 25 -10.68 2.83 19.50
C ILE A 25 -11.67 1.94 20.26
N HIS A 26 -12.67 2.57 20.87
CA HIS A 26 -13.83 1.88 21.45
C HIS A 26 -15.01 1.93 20.48
N ARG A 27 -15.70 0.78 20.36
CA ARG A 27 -16.89 0.66 19.52
C ARG A 27 -18.12 0.33 20.38
N PRO A 28 -19.01 1.31 20.63
CA PRO A 28 -20.12 1.13 21.57
C PRO A 28 -21.08 0.00 21.17
N ALA A 29 -21.29 -0.23 19.86
CA ALA A 29 -22.17 -1.30 19.37
C ALA A 29 -21.70 -2.72 19.74
N TYR A 30 -20.43 -2.90 20.09
CA TYR A 30 -19.80 -4.18 20.46
C TYR A 30 -19.25 -4.17 21.88
N ASP A 31 -19.15 -3.00 22.52
CA ASP A 31 -18.49 -2.75 23.81
C ASP A 31 -17.08 -3.35 23.80
N ASP A 32 -16.30 -3.03 22.73
CA ASP A 32 -14.97 -3.58 22.50
C ASP A 32 -13.93 -2.52 22.15
N TRP A 33 -12.67 -2.82 22.49
CA TRP A 33 -11.49 -2.03 22.15
C TRP A 33 -10.68 -2.74 21.07
N THR A 34 -10.36 -2.03 19.98
CA THR A 34 -9.72 -2.60 18.80
C THR A 34 -8.90 -1.54 18.06
N PHE A 35 -8.21 -1.93 16.99
CA PHE A 35 -7.60 -1.01 16.04
C PHE A 35 -8.61 -0.55 14.98
N PRO A 36 -8.46 0.68 14.43
CA PRO A 36 -9.34 1.20 13.39
C PRO A 36 -9.33 0.32 12.14
N LYS A 37 -10.52 -0.07 11.69
CA LYS A 37 -10.73 -0.95 10.53
C LYS A 37 -12.20 -1.05 10.16
N GLY A 38 -12.49 -1.20 8.90
CA GLY A 38 -13.86 -1.47 8.48
C GLY A 38 -13.96 -2.25 7.17
N LYS A 39 -15.17 -2.38 6.65
CA LYS A 39 -15.46 -3.21 5.47
C LYS A 39 -15.06 -2.49 4.19
N LEU A 40 -14.52 -3.24 3.24
CA LEU A 40 -14.30 -2.72 1.90
C LEU A 40 -15.63 -2.46 1.19
N LYS A 41 -15.72 -1.33 0.51
CA LYS A 41 -16.79 -1.03 -0.44
C LYS A 41 -16.64 -1.91 -1.70
N THR A 42 -17.70 -2.10 -2.44
CA THR A 42 -17.65 -2.88 -3.70
C THR A 42 -16.65 -2.27 -4.67
N GLY A 43 -15.68 -3.07 -5.13
CA GLY A 43 -14.64 -2.63 -6.05
C GLY A 43 -13.53 -1.77 -5.42
N GLU A 44 -13.58 -1.51 -4.12
CA GLU A 44 -12.57 -0.72 -3.42
C GLU A 44 -11.24 -1.47 -3.29
N HIS A 45 -10.13 -0.79 -3.58
CA HIS A 45 -8.81 -1.34 -3.34
C HIS A 45 -8.55 -1.44 -1.83
N VAL A 46 -7.95 -2.55 -1.39
CA VAL A 46 -7.76 -2.84 0.04
C VAL A 46 -6.98 -1.74 0.77
N ILE A 47 -5.97 -1.16 0.12
CA ILE A 47 -5.17 -0.05 0.67
C ILE A 47 -6.03 1.22 0.80
N ALA A 48 -6.83 1.55 -0.22
CA ALA A 48 -7.72 2.71 -0.17
C ALA A 48 -8.77 2.55 0.95
N GLY A 49 -9.31 1.34 1.11
CA GLY A 49 -10.21 1.01 2.22
C GLY A 49 -9.57 1.20 3.58
N ALA A 50 -8.31 0.78 3.75
CA ALA A 50 -7.57 1.02 5.01
C ALA A 50 -7.42 2.50 5.33
N LEU A 51 -7.02 3.33 4.35
CA LEU A 51 -6.89 4.78 4.54
C LEU A 51 -8.23 5.43 4.90
N ARG A 52 -9.30 5.06 4.18
CA ARG A 52 -10.65 5.60 4.41
C ARG A 52 -11.17 5.23 5.78
N GLU A 53 -11.11 3.95 6.18
CA GLU A 53 -11.61 3.50 7.48
C GLU A 53 -10.83 4.12 8.64
N VAL A 54 -9.50 4.21 8.53
CA VAL A 54 -8.70 4.92 9.55
C VAL A 54 -9.15 6.36 9.67
N HIS A 55 -9.34 7.07 8.55
CA HIS A 55 -9.77 8.46 8.59
C HIS A 55 -11.22 8.61 9.12
N GLU A 56 -12.16 7.78 8.65
CA GLU A 56 -13.57 7.80 9.09
C GLU A 56 -13.70 7.53 10.60
N GLU A 57 -12.94 6.58 11.15
CA GLU A 57 -13.03 6.19 12.57
C GLU A 57 -12.16 7.05 13.51
N THR A 58 -11.17 7.77 13.01
CA THR A 58 -10.19 8.47 13.88
C THR A 58 -9.94 9.93 13.55
N GLY A 59 -10.33 10.42 12.36
CA GLY A 59 -9.94 11.73 11.84
C GLY A 59 -8.47 11.80 11.38
N MET A 60 -7.73 10.68 11.37
CA MET A 60 -6.30 10.70 11.08
C MET A 60 -6.00 10.37 9.64
N THR A 61 -5.00 11.05 9.07
CA THR A 61 -4.33 10.64 7.84
C THR A 61 -3.06 9.88 8.18
N VAL A 62 -2.86 8.74 7.53
CA VAL A 62 -1.69 7.87 7.77
C VAL A 62 -0.87 7.63 6.52
N ARG A 63 0.43 7.42 6.70
CA ARG A 63 1.31 6.79 5.72
C ARG A 63 1.45 5.32 6.11
N LEU A 64 1.14 4.41 5.17
CA LEU A 64 1.30 2.99 5.43
C LEU A 64 2.77 2.58 5.31
N GLY A 65 3.23 1.91 6.34
CA GLY A 65 4.44 1.09 6.36
C GLY A 65 4.13 -0.34 5.93
N ARG A 66 4.91 -1.30 6.44
CA ARG A 66 4.75 -2.71 6.08
C ARG A 66 3.41 -3.30 6.48
N ALA A 67 2.93 -4.27 5.71
CA ALA A 67 1.78 -5.07 6.06
C ALA A 67 2.05 -5.89 7.32
N LEU A 68 1.01 -6.02 8.14
CA LEU A 68 0.97 -6.89 9.30
C LEU A 68 0.22 -8.20 8.94
N PRO A 69 0.33 -9.26 9.74
CA PRO A 69 -0.43 -10.47 9.50
C PRO A 69 -1.94 -10.19 9.42
N PRO A 70 -2.66 -10.73 8.42
CA PRO A 70 -4.10 -10.55 8.36
C PRO A 70 -4.79 -11.29 9.50
N VAL A 71 -5.86 -10.72 10.02
CA VAL A 71 -6.68 -11.32 11.06
C VAL A 71 -7.91 -11.97 10.43
N HIS A 72 -8.25 -13.17 10.89
CA HIS A 72 -9.42 -13.92 10.44
C HIS A 72 -10.30 -14.28 11.63
N TYR A 73 -11.60 -13.99 11.53
CA TYR A 73 -12.59 -14.38 12.53
C TYR A 73 -13.99 -14.49 11.94
N PHE A 74 -14.87 -15.18 12.64
CA PHE A 74 -16.28 -15.22 12.26
C PHE A 74 -17.04 -14.01 12.79
N SER A 75 -17.76 -13.32 11.90
CA SER A 75 -18.66 -12.21 12.22
C SER A 75 -20.03 -12.50 11.66
N ARG A 76 -21.02 -12.64 12.53
CA ARG A 76 -22.41 -12.96 12.16
C ARG A 76 -22.50 -14.19 11.23
N GLY A 77 -21.78 -15.25 11.57
CA GLY A 77 -21.76 -16.51 10.81
C GLY A 77 -20.96 -16.49 9.50
N ARG A 78 -20.32 -15.36 9.13
CA ARG A 78 -19.47 -15.23 7.93
C ARG A 78 -18.02 -15.09 8.31
N LEU A 79 -17.13 -15.75 7.57
CA LEU A 79 -15.69 -15.54 7.75
C LEU A 79 -15.32 -14.13 7.31
N LYS A 80 -14.69 -13.37 8.21
CA LYS A 80 -14.15 -12.04 7.94
C LYS A 80 -12.63 -12.10 7.93
N ARG A 81 -12.02 -11.50 6.90
CA ARG A 81 -10.59 -11.24 6.82
C ARG A 81 -10.38 -9.73 6.93
N VAL A 82 -9.49 -9.34 7.82
CA VAL A 82 -9.04 -7.96 7.96
C VAL A 82 -7.56 -7.89 7.60
N ASP A 83 -7.22 -7.11 6.59
CA ASP A 83 -5.84 -6.80 6.21
C ASP A 83 -5.38 -5.56 6.98
N TYR A 84 -4.21 -5.63 7.63
CA TYR A 84 -3.66 -4.55 8.45
C TYR A 84 -2.27 -4.11 8.00
N TRP A 85 -1.95 -2.86 8.28
CA TRP A 85 -0.62 -2.26 8.08
C TRP A 85 -0.18 -1.51 9.33
N ALA A 86 1.13 -1.35 9.50
CA ALA A 86 1.67 -0.33 10.37
C ALA A 86 1.39 1.04 9.72
N GLY A 87 0.60 1.90 10.38
CA GLY A 87 0.20 3.21 9.84
C GLY A 87 0.82 4.34 10.65
N ARG A 88 1.84 5.06 10.10
CA ARG A 88 2.35 6.26 10.76
C ARG A 88 1.37 7.41 10.59
N MET A 89 0.92 8.01 11.69
CA MET A 89 0.13 9.24 11.65
C MET A 89 0.95 10.38 11.03
N VAL A 90 0.38 11.05 10.04
CA VAL A 90 1.01 12.17 9.34
C VAL A 90 0.20 13.46 9.41
N ALA A 91 -1.09 13.36 9.66
CA ALA A 91 -1.98 14.49 9.97
C ALA A 91 -3.13 14.00 10.84
N ASP A 92 -3.73 14.93 11.59
CA ASP A 92 -4.84 14.68 12.49
C ASP A 92 -5.84 15.85 12.36
N ASP A 93 -7.02 15.55 11.83
CA ASP A 93 -8.11 16.53 11.67
C ASP A 93 -8.97 16.63 12.94
N GLY A 94 -8.65 15.82 13.95
CA GLY A 94 -9.33 15.72 15.22
C GLY A 94 -10.38 14.60 15.25
N PHE A 95 -10.31 13.77 16.28
CA PHE A 95 -11.29 12.72 16.52
C PHE A 95 -12.65 13.33 16.92
N VAL A 96 -13.72 12.88 16.29
CA VAL A 96 -15.09 13.25 16.63
C VAL A 96 -15.84 11.98 17.03
N PRO A 97 -16.28 11.87 18.31
CA PRO A 97 -17.08 10.73 18.74
C PRO A 97 -18.36 10.56 17.92
N GLY A 98 -18.69 9.32 17.58
CA GLY A 98 -19.85 8.95 16.78
C GLY A 98 -20.46 7.60 17.18
N GLU A 99 -21.43 7.14 16.38
CA GLU A 99 -22.11 5.87 16.67
C GLU A 99 -21.24 4.63 16.44
N GLU A 100 -20.23 4.72 15.57
CA GLU A 100 -19.32 3.60 15.28
C GLU A 100 -18.14 3.57 16.24
N VAL A 101 -17.60 4.74 16.60
CA VAL A 101 -16.48 4.93 17.51
C VAL A 101 -16.77 6.11 18.44
N ASP A 102 -16.81 5.89 19.74
CA ASP A 102 -17.11 6.92 20.73
C ASP A 102 -15.89 7.35 21.56
N GLU A 103 -14.86 6.51 21.65
CA GLU A 103 -13.62 6.83 22.34
C GLU A 103 -12.37 6.45 21.53
N LEU A 104 -11.31 7.25 21.65
CA LEU A 104 -10.02 7.02 21.07
C LEU A 104 -8.92 7.34 22.07
N PHE A 105 -7.98 6.41 22.27
CA PHE A 105 -6.82 6.61 23.13
C PHE A 105 -5.51 6.37 22.37
N TRP A 106 -4.53 7.18 22.68
CA TRP A 106 -3.14 6.95 22.33
C TRP A 106 -2.45 6.28 23.51
N LEU A 107 -1.98 5.06 23.32
CA LEU A 107 -1.41 4.25 24.39
C LEU A 107 -0.05 3.68 23.98
N PRO A 108 0.92 3.63 24.90
CA PRO A 108 2.10 2.78 24.71
C PRO A 108 1.70 1.32 24.45
N ALA A 109 2.50 0.57 23.71
CA ALA A 109 2.15 -0.79 23.27
C ALA A 109 1.69 -1.72 24.41
N GLU A 110 2.32 -1.65 25.59
CA GLU A 110 1.97 -2.48 26.75
C GLU A 110 0.59 -2.12 27.33
N GLU A 111 0.29 -0.83 27.43
CA GLU A 111 -1.01 -0.34 27.88
C GLU A 111 -2.10 -0.64 26.85
N ALA A 112 -1.80 -0.47 25.57
CA ALA A 112 -2.69 -0.85 24.49
C ALA A 112 -3.04 -2.34 24.54
N ARG A 113 -2.04 -3.21 24.77
CA ARG A 113 -2.26 -4.65 24.94
C ARG A 113 -3.24 -4.98 26.06
N ALA A 114 -3.12 -4.31 27.20
CA ALA A 114 -4.01 -4.51 28.35
C ALA A 114 -5.44 -4.00 28.07
N ARG A 115 -5.58 -3.02 27.17
CA ARG A 115 -6.87 -2.41 26.81
C ARG A 115 -7.61 -3.19 25.72
N LEU A 116 -6.89 -3.75 24.76
CA LEU A 116 -7.47 -4.47 23.60
C LEU A 116 -8.31 -5.66 24.06
N THR A 117 -9.51 -5.78 23.50
CA THR A 117 -10.47 -6.83 23.86
C THR A 117 -10.06 -8.20 23.28
N TYR A 118 -9.39 -8.21 22.12
CA TYR A 118 -9.15 -9.46 21.38
C TYR A 118 -7.67 -9.83 21.32
N GLU A 119 -7.37 -11.11 21.53
CA GLU A 119 -6.00 -11.64 21.43
C GLU A 119 -5.38 -11.50 20.02
N TRP A 120 -6.19 -11.51 18.96
CA TRP A 120 -5.65 -11.27 17.62
C TRP A 120 -5.18 -9.84 17.41
N ASP A 121 -5.78 -8.84 18.07
CA ASP A 121 -5.32 -7.46 18.05
C ASP A 121 -4.01 -7.32 18.86
N ALA A 122 -3.90 -8.00 19.99
CA ALA A 122 -2.63 -8.13 20.72
C ALA A 122 -1.55 -8.82 19.87
N GLY A 123 -1.94 -9.76 18.99
CA GLY A 123 -1.07 -10.35 17.97
C GLY A 123 -0.50 -9.34 16.98
N LEU A 124 -1.28 -8.33 16.60
CA LEU A 124 -0.81 -7.24 15.72
C LEU A 124 0.24 -6.37 16.43
N LEU A 125 0.13 -6.10 17.73
CA LEU A 125 1.17 -5.39 18.50
C LEU A 125 2.48 -6.18 18.52
N ARG A 126 2.42 -7.48 18.72
CA ARG A 126 3.62 -8.33 18.63
C ARG A 126 4.25 -8.26 17.23
N ALA A 127 3.42 -8.34 16.19
CA ALA A 127 3.88 -8.22 14.81
C ALA A 127 4.45 -6.81 14.50
N LEU A 128 3.90 -5.77 15.13
CA LEU A 128 4.42 -4.40 15.02
C LEU A 128 5.85 -4.28 15.56
N ALA A 129 6.16 -5.00 16.65
CA ALA A 129 7.44 -4.91 17.35
C ALA A 129 8.59 -5.72 16.70
N VAL A 130 8.29 -6.66 15.78
CA VAL A 130 9.32 -7.59 15.24
C VAL A 130 10.19 -7.01 14.12
N ALA A 131 9.83 -5.87 13.55
CA ALA A 131 10.57 -5.25 12.46
C ALA A 131 10.38 -3.72 12.49
N PRO A 132 11.30 -2.96 11.86
CA PRO A 132 11.24 -1.50 11.83
C PRO A 132 9.88 -0.97 11.37
N LEU A 133 9.43 0.11 12.00
CA LEU A 133 8.18 0.82 11.68
C LEU A 133 8.41 1.90 10.62
N GLU A 134 9.54 2.61 10.75
CA GLU A 134 9.95 3.58 9.75
C GLU A 134 10.53 2.87 8.53
N SER A 135 10.07 3.27 7.38
CA SER A 135 10.60 2.81 6.10
C SER A 135 10.29 3.80 4.99
N VAL A 136 11.12 3.79 3.96
CA VAL A 136 10.90 4.57 2.74
C VAL A 136 10.31 3.64 1.69
N PRO A 137 9.03 3.81 1.29
CA PRO A 137 8.40 2.95 0.31
C PRO A 137 8.91 3.26 -1.11
N LEU A 138 9.20 2.20 -1.86
CA LEU A 138 9.41 2.21 -3.30
C LEU A 138 8.31 1.36 -3.94
N VAL A 139 7.42 2.01 -4.69
CA VAL A 139 6.30 1.35 -5.36
C VAL A 139 6.70 1.06 -6.81
N LEU A 140 6.86 -0.20 -7.15
CA LEU A 140 7.19 -0.67 -8.50
C LEU A 140 5.92 -1.12 -9.19
N VAL A 141 5.52 -0.43 -10.24
CA VAL A 141 4.23 -0.59 -10.93
C VAL A 141 4.46 -1.20 -12.30
N ARG A 142 3.77 -2.29 -12.61
CA ARG A 142 3.63 -2.74 -13.99
C ARG A 142 2.51 -1.95 -14.65
N HIS A 143 2.78 -1.37 -15.84
CA HIS A 143 1.77 -0.62 -16.59
C HIS A 143 0.44 -1.37 -16.73
N GLY A 144 -0.66 -0.64 -16.83
CA GLY A 144 -2.00 -1.15 -17.05
C GLY A 144 -2.15 -1.89 -18.39
N SER A 145 -3.31 -2.49 -18.61
CA SER A 145 -3.62 -3.13 -19.90
C SER A 145 -3.53 -2.12 -21.05
N ALA A 146 -3.02 -2.57 -22.18
CA ALA A 146 -2.84 -1.73 -23.38
C ALA A 146 -3.19 -2.53 -24.66
N GLY A 147 -4.11 -3.47 -24.57
CA GLY A 147 -4.49 -4.34 -25.67
C GLY A 147 -3.40 -5.30 -26.15
N ALA A 148 -3.62 -5.92 -27.28
CA ALA A 148 -2.67 -6.82 -27.90
C ALA A 148 -1.70 -6.04 -28.82
N ARG A 149 -0.39 -6.35 -28.73
CA ARG A 149 0.65 -5.65 -29.50
C ARG A 149 0.47 -5.81 -31.00
N ASN A 150 0.02 -6.98 -31.44
CA ASN A 150 -0.20 -7.29 -32.85
C ASN A 150 -1.43 -6.60 -33.48
N GLU A 151 -2.28 -6.00 -32.66
CA GLU A 151 -3.46 -5.21 -33.11
C GLU A 151 -3.16 -3.71 -33.19
N TRP A 152 -1.97 -3.29 -32.73
CA TRP A 152 -1.52 -1.89 -32.77
C TRP A 152 -0.67 -1.61 -34.00
N ALA A 153 -1.12 -0.69 -34.85
CA ALA A 153 -0.46 -0.39 -36.14
C ALA A 153 0.71 0.61 -36.03
N GLY A 154 0.84 1.30 -34.88
CA GLY A 154 1.91 2.30 -34.64
C GLY A 154 3.14 1.73 -33.94
N GLU A 155 4.05 2.61 -33.57
CA GLU A 155 5.19 2.27 -32.71
C GLU A 155 4.69 1.77 -31.35
N ASP A 156 5.25 0.66 -30.86
CA ASP A 156 4.79 0.05 -29.60
C ASP A 156 4.96 1.00 -28.37
N ALA A 157 5.95 1.88 -28.42
CA ALA A 157 6.16 2.89 -27.38
C ALA A 157 4.98 3.88 -27.27
N LEU A 158 4.27 4.14 -28.36
CA LEU A 158 3.12 5.06 -28.41
C LEU A 158 1.78 4.38 -28.11
N ARG A 159 1.77 3.06 -27.91
CA ARG A 159 0.53 2.31 -27.64
C ARG A 159 -0.03 2.70 -26.25
N PRO A 160 -1.26 3.28 -26.22
CA PRO A 160 -1.86 3.78 -24.99
C PRO A 160 -2.47 2.66 -24.14
N LEU A 161 -2.96 3.02 -22.97
CA LEU A 161 -3.82 2.14 -22.17
C LEU A 161 -5.13 1.87 -22.92
N ASP A 162 -5.63 0.65 -22.80
CA ASP A 162 -7.01 0.33 -23.16
C ASP A 162 -7.98 0.70 -21.99
N PRO A 163 -9.31 0.55 -22.14
CA PRO A 163 -10.27 0.90 -21.10
C PRO A 163 -10.03 0.13 -19.78
N GLU A 164 -9.57 -1.14 -19.85
CA GLU A 164 -9.21 -1.90 -18.66
C GLU A 164 -7.98 -1.28 -17.97
N GLY A 165 -6.95 -0.94 -18.76
CA GLY A 165 -5.75 -0.28 -18.24
C GLY A 165 -6.04 1.08 -17.61
N ALA A 166 -6.92 1.87 -18.21
CA ALA A 166 -7.37 3.14 -17.63
C ALA A 166 -8.08 2.92 -16.28
N SER A 167 -8.93 1.89 -16.18
CA SER A 167 -9.56 1.50 -14.91
C SER A 167 -8.54 1.04 -13.86
N GLN A 168 -7.51 0.27 -14.28
CA GLN A 168 -6.43 -0.15 -13.40
C GLN A 168 -5.61 1.06 -12.90
N ALA A 169 -5.30 2.01 -13.77
CA ALA A 169 -4.59 3.25 -13.41
C ALA A 169 -5.40 4.10 -12.41
N ALA A 170 -6.71 4.22 -12.62
CA ALA A 170 -7.59 4.93 -11.69
C ALA A 170 -7.61 4.26 -10.29
N ARG A 171 -7.69 2.93 -10.22
CA ARG A 171 -7.60 2.20 -8.94
C ARG A 171 -6.22 2.33 -8.28
N LEU A 172 -5.14 2.28 -9.06
CA LEU A 172 -3.80 2.54 -8.54
C LEU A 172 -3.71 3.92 -7.89
N ALA A 173 -4.28 4.95 -8.53
CA ALA A 173 -4.29 6.31 -8.01
C ALA A 173 -4.98 6.44 -6.65
N THR A 174 -5.92 5.56 -6.30
CA THR A 174 -6.54 5.52 -4.96
C THR A 174 -5.66 4.83 -3.90
N ALA A 175 -4.71 3.99 -4.32
CA ALA A 175 -3.83 3.27 -3.40
C ALA A 175 -2.50 4.01 -3.14
N LEU A 176 -1.98 4.73 -4.12
CA LEU A 176 -0.69 5.45 -4.02
C LEU A 176 -0.61 6.48 -2.88
N PRO A 177 -1.69 7.20 -2.49
CA PRO A 177 -1.65 8.12 -1.36
C PRO A 177 -1.17 7.49 -0.05
N ALA A 178 -1.37 6.17 0.10
CA ALA A 178 -0.89 5.42 1.27
C ALA A 178 0.63 5.49 1.45
N TYR A 179 1.37 5.62 0.35
CA TYR A 179 2.83 5.60 0.34
C TYR A 179 3.44 6.99 0.11
N ARG A 180 2.63 7.99 -0.25
CA ARG A 180 3.00 9.39 -0.46
C ARG A 180 4.27 9.55 -1.33
N PRO A 181 4.33 8.97 -2.54
CA PRO A 181 5.51 9.09 -3.39
C PRO A 181 5.79 10.55 -3.74
N GLU A 182 7.02 10.99 -3.46
CA GLU A 182 7.55 12.31 -3.79
C GLU A 182 8.13 12.33 -5.21
N VAL A 183 8.54 11.16 -5.69
CA VAL A 183 9.06 10.99 -7.04
C VAL A 183 8.17 10.05 -7.83
N LEU A 184 7.69 10.50 -8.99
CA LEU A 184 7.04 9.67 -10.00
C LEU A 184 8.00 9.49 -11.16
N MET A 185 8.32 8.23 -11.51
CA MET A 185 9.23 7.90 -12.61
C MET A 185 8.60 6.85 -13.52
N SER A 186 8.81 6.96 -14.81
CA SER A 186 8.18 6.07 -15.79
C SER A 186 9.11 5.73 -16.94
N SER A 187 8.98 4.51 -17.49
CA SER A 187 9.40 4.21 -18.85
C SER A 187 8.80 5.24 -19.84
N PRO A 188 9.48 5.57 -20.94
CA PRO A 188 8.96 6.49 -21.95
C PRO A 188 7.72 5.98 -22.69
N SER A 189 7.35 4.72 -22.56
CA SER A 189 6.16 4.16 -23.23
C SER A 189 4.87 4.82 -22.71
N ALA A 190 3.97 5.21 -23.65
CA ALA A 190 2.71 5.89 -23.33
C ALA A 190 1.92 5.17 -22.24
N ARG A 191 1.73 3.84 -22.35
CA ARG A 191 1.04 3.02 -21.35
C ARG A 191 1.62 3.09 -19.94
N CYS A 192 2.94 3.30 -19.80
CA CYS A 192 3.59 3.45 -18.50
C CYS A 192 3.31 4.83 -17.90
N VAL A 193 3.47 5.89 -18.69
CA VAL A 193 3.17 7.26 -18.28
C VAL A 193 1.69 7.39 -17.90
N GLU A 194 0.78 6.94 -18.77
CA GLU A 194 -0.67 6.98 -18.55
C GLU A 194 -1.12 6.20 -17.30
N THR A 195 -0.37 5.18 -16.89
CA THR A 195 -0.65 4.43 -15.65
C THR A 195 -0.47 5.30 -14.40
N LEU A 196 0.46 6.26 -14.40
CA LEU A 196 0.71 7.14 -13.25
C LEU A 196 -0.06 8.47 -13.32
N VAL A 197 -0.46 8.93 -14.51
CA VAL A 197 -1.15 10.21 -14.71
C VAL A 197 -2.34 10.44 -13.77
N PRO A 198 -3.24 9.46 -13.50
CA PRO A 198 -4.38 9.70 -12.61
C PRO A 198 -3.98 10.03 -11.16
N TYR A 199 -2.78 9.65 -10.72
CA TYR A 199 -2.28 10.00 -9.38
C TYR A 199 -1.75 11.43 -9.32
N GLY A 200 -1.01 11.89 -10.36
CA GLY A 200 -0.47 13.24 -10.39
C GLY A 200 0.49 13.50 -11.53
N GLY A 201 0.89 14.77 -11.64
CA GLY A 201 1.87 15.25 -12.61
C GLY A 201 3.32 15.13 -12.15
N GLY A 202 4.24 15.70 -12.96
CA GLY A 202 5.67 15.70 -12.61
C GLY A 202 6.37 14.35 -12.83
N ILE A 203 5.82 13.50 -13.71
CA ILE A 203 6.38 12.18 -14.02
C ILE A 203 7.69 12.35 -14.77
N LYS A 204 8.81 11.91 -14.17
CA LYS A 204 10.12 11.84 -14.79
C LYS A 204 10.17 10.64 -15.73
N VAL A 205 10.41 10.89 -17.00
CA VAL A 205 10.60 9.82 -18.00
C VAL A 205 12.05 9.35 -17.98
N GLU A 206 12.25 8.02 -17.89
CA GLU A 206 13.57 7.41 -17.78
C GLU A 206 13.71 6.22 -18.76
N PRO A 207 14.57 6.34 -19.78
CA PRO A 207 14.76 5.29 -20.79
C PRO A 207 15.19 3.93 -20.21
N LEU A 208 16.00 3.90 -19.15
CA LEU A 208 16.44 2.66 -18.50
C LEU A 208 15.29 1.82 -17.90
N LEU A 209 14.09 2.37 -17.83
CA LEU A 209 12.88 1.64 -17.42
C LEU A 209 12.13 0.99 -18.59
N SER A 210 12.59 1.16 -19.85
CA SER A 210 11.99 0.52 -21.04
C SER A 210 12.56 -0.87 -21.27
N GLU A 211 11.82 -1.70 -22.03
CA GLU A 211 12.29 -3.04 -22.43
C GLU A 211 13.52 -3.00 -23.34
N GLU A 212 13.64 -1.93 -24.15
CA GLU A 212 14.67 -1.74 -25.13
C GLU A 212 15.99 -1.21 -24.56
N SER A 213 15.92 -0.37 -23.51
CA SER A 213 17.06 0.36 -22.98
C SER A 213 17.48 -0.06 -21.57
N GLN A 214 16.75 -1.01 -20.95
CA GLN A 214 17.12 -1.51 -19.64
C GLN A 214 18.55 -2.07 -19.61
N ASP A 215 19.22 -1.82 -18.53
CA ASP A 215 20.56 -2.34 -18.28
C ASP A 215 20.58 -3.07 -16.93
N PRO A 216 21.02 -4.33 -16.85
CA PRO A 216 20.92 -5.14 -15.62
C PRO A 216 21.73 -4.58 -14.44
N HIS A 217 22.69 -3.68 -14.70
CA HIS A 217 23.50 -3.03 -13.66
C HIS A 217 23.02 -1.60 -13.39
N LYS A 218 22.76 -0.80 -14.43
CA LYS A 218 22.41 0.62 -14.27
C LYS A 218 20.98 0.83 -13.78
N THR A 219 20.02 0.02 -14.27
CA THR A 219 18.61 0.18 -13.88
C THR A 219 18.39 -0.05 -12.38
N PRO A 220 18.96 -1.10 -11.73
CA PRO A 220 18.84 -1.27 -10.29
C PRO A 220 19.53 -0.15 -9.50
N VAL A 221 20.67 0.35 -9.94
CA VAL A 221 21.37 1.49 -9.29
C VAL A 221 20.50 2.72 -9.36
N LEU A 222 20.02 3.10 -10.56
CA LEU A 222 19.15 4.26 -10.74
C LEU A 222 17.93 4.27 -9.78
N VAL A 223 17.26 3.13 -9.68
CA VAL A 223 16.05 3.01 -8.85
C VAL A 223 16.40 2.83 -7.37
N GLY A 224 17.49 2.14 -7.06
CA GLY A 224 17.99 1.94 -5.71
C GLY A 224 18.45 3.23 -5.04
N ASP A 225 19.02 4.16 -5.81
CA ASP A 225 19.52 5.45 -5.33
C ASP A 225 18.42 6.47 -4.99
N LEU A 226 17.15 6.14 -5.26
CA LEU A 226 16.03 6.97 -4.81
C LEU A 226 15.92 6.88 -3.28
N THR A 227 16.30 7.95 -2.58
CA THR A 227 16.32 7.99 -1.09
C THR A 227 14.98 8.39 -0.48
N VAL A 228 14.04 8.88 -1.27
CA VAL A 228 12.69 9.28 -0.86
C VAL A 228 11.62 8.28 -1.32
N ALA A 229 10.40 8.44 -0.86
CA ALA A 229 9.28 7.64 -1.33
C ALA A 229 9.06 7.86 -2.84
N ALA A 230 8.93 6.78 -3.60
CA ALA A 230 8.84 6.86 -5.05
C ALA A 230 7.86 5.84 -5.63
N ALA A 231 7.24 6.20 -6.76
CA ALA A 231 6.48 5.27 -7.61
C ALA A 231 7.13 5.21 -9.00
N VAL A 232 7.49 4.00 -9.43
CA VAL A 232 8.21 3.74 -10.67
C VAL A 232 7.40 2.80 -11.54
N CYS A 233 6.98 3.25 -12.73
CA CYS A 233 6.22 2.45 -13.67
C CYS A 233 7.11 1.89 -14.79
N SER A 234 7.01 0.59 -15.03
CA SER A 234 7.80 -0.12 -16.04
C SER A 234 7.05 -1.35 -16.56
N HIS A 235 7.76 -2.28 -17.17
CA HIS A 235 7.27 -3.40 -17.96
C HIS A 235 7.45 -4.75 -17.28
N GLY A 236 6.65 -5.73 -17.71
CA GLY A 236 6.70 -7.09 -17.18
C GLY A 236 8.03 -7.82 -17.40
N LYS A 237 8.87 -7.39 -18.37
CA LYS A 237 10.20 -7.95 -18.60
C LYS A 237 11.30 -7.26 -17.77
N VAL A 238 11.07 -6.02 -17.36
CA VAL A 238 12.03 -5.23 -16.56
C VAL A 238 11.87 -5.49 -15.07
N LEU A 239 10.64 -5.43 -14.57
CA LEU A 239 10.34 -5.44 -13.15
C LEU A 239 10.79 -6.69 -12.38
N PRO A 240 10.67 -7.93 -12.90
CA PRO A 240 11.13 -9.10 -12.13
C PRO A 240 12.62 -9.05 -11.81
N ALA A 241 13.46 -8.72 -12.79
CA ALA A 241 14.91 -8.59 -12.58
C ALA A 241 15.24 -7.41 -11.66
N LEU A 242 14.56 -6.27 -11.81
CA LEU A 242 14.71 -5.11 -10.94
C LEU A 242 14.34 -5.42 -9.48
N ILE A 243 13.18 -6.03 -9.24
CA ILE A 243 12.74 -6.41 -7.89
C ILE A 243 13.74 -7.40 -7.27
N HIS A 244 14.18 -8.41 -8.04
CA HIS A 244 15.17 -9.36 -7.57
C HIS A 244 16.48 -8.67 -7.19
N ALA A 245 17.00 -7.80 -8.04
CA ALA A 245 18.25 -7.08 -7.76
C ALA A 245 18.17 -6.21 -6.51
N LEU A 246 17.02 -5.56 -6.25
CA LEU A 246 16.83 -4.68 -5.09
C LEU A 246 16.52 -5.43 -3.79
N SER A 247 15.85 -6.59 -3.86
CA SER A 247 15.26 -7.24 -2.68
C SER A 247 15.67 -8.71 -2.47
N GLY A 248 16.28 -9.35 -3.47
CA GLY A 248 16.52 -10.79 -3.48
C GLY A 248 15.25 -11.64 -3.61
N LYS A 249 14.09 -11.03 -3.92
CA LYS A 249 12.80 -11.73 -4.03
C LYS A 249 12.36 -11.86 -5.48
N ASP A 250 11.83 -13.03 -5.83
CA ASP A 250 11.22 -13.27 -7.13
C ASP A 250 9.75 -12.88 -7.11
N VAL A 251 9.43 -11.76 -7.75
CA VAL A 251 8.07 -11.21 -7.81
C VAL A 251 7.67 -10.94 -9.25
N HIS A 252 6.57 -11.56 -9.67
CA HIS A 252 5.95 -11.31 -10.96
C HIS A 252 4.66 -10.51 -10.78
N LEU A 253 4.55 -9.41 -11.50
CA LEU A 253 3.39 -8.52 -11.49
C LEU A 253 2.53 -8.76 -12.75
N ARG A 254 1.21 -8.86 -12.58
CA ARG A 254 0.24 -8.77 -13.71
C ARG A 254 0.15 -7.32 -14.17
N LYS A 255 -0.43 -7.06 -15.35
CA LYS A 255 -0.72 -5.71 -15.83
C LYS A 255 -1.56 -4.95 -14.78
N GLY A 256 -1.19 -3.70 -14.50
CA GLY A 256 -1.79 -2.88 -13.45
C GLY A 256 -1.35 -3.21 -12.01
N ALA A 257 -0.78 -4.40 -11.75
CA ALA A 257 -0.31 -4.76 -10.42
C ALA A 257 0.95 -3.98 -10.02
N PHE A 258 1.18 -3.87 -8.71
CA PHE A 258 2.36 -3.23 -8.17
C PHE A 258 2.95 -3.99 -6.98
N ALA A 259 4.23 -3.78 -6.74
CA ALA A 259 4.93 -4.21 -5.54
C ALA A 259 5.36 -3.00 -4.72
N VAL A 260 5.33 -3.13 -3.40
CA VAL A 260 5.85 -2.12 -2.48
C VAL A 260 7.07 -2.72 -1.79
N LEU A 261 8.21 -2.07 -1.99
CA LEU A 261 9.46 -2.41 -1.31
C LEU A 261 9.67 -1.38 -0.20
N HIS A 262 9.54 -1.82 1.04
CA HIS A 262 9.85 -0.98 2.21
C HIS A 262 11.35 -1.01 2.46
N ARG A 263 11.98 0.15 2.45
CA ARG A 263 13.44 0.29 2.58
C ARG A 263 13.80 1.00 3.88
N LEU A 264 14.84 0.49 4.54
CA LEU A 264 15.48 1.11 5.69
C LEU A 264 17.00 1.13 5.43
N ASP A 265 17.64 2.26 5.54
CA ASP A 265 19.08 2.42 5.28
C ASP A 265 19.54 1.80 3.95
N GLY A 266 18.76 2.02 2.90
CA GLY A 266 19.02 1.49 1.55
C GLY A 266 18.74 0.00 1.37
N ARG A 267 18.33 -0.73 2.41
CA ARG A 267 18.00 -2.16 2.33
C ARG A 267 16.50 -2.40 2.31
N VAL A 268 16.04 -3.34 1.50
CA VAL A 268 14.64 -3.76 1.49
C VAL A 268 14.36 -4.67 2.67
N VAL A 269 13.46 -4.25 3.55
CA VAL A 269 13.07 -4.99 4.78
C VAL A 269 11.74 -5.73 4.60
N SER A 270 10.89 -5.31 3.66
CA SER A 270 9.62 -5.97 3.33
C SER A 270 9.27 -5.78 1.86
N VAL A 271 8.64 -6.79 1.27
CA VAL A 271 8.11 -6.73 -0.11
C VAL A 271 6.66 -7.21 -0.10
N GLU A 272 5.78 -6.39 -0.61
CA GLU A 272 4.36 -6.65 -0.74
C GLU A 272 3.94 -6.62 -2.20
N ARG A 273 2.84 -7.29 -2.53
CA ARG A 273 2.30 -7.32 -3.89
C ARG A 273 0.79 -7.11 -3.89
N TYR A 274 0.31 -6.22 -4.75
CA TYR A 274 -1.09 -5.86 -4.90
C TYR A 274 -1.53 -5.90 -6.36
N THR A 275 -2.83 -6.11 -6.56
CA THR A 275 -3.50 -6.02 -7.87
C THR A 275 -4.52 -4.90 -7.81
N THR A 276 -4.63 -4.15 -8.88
CA THR A 276 -5.65 -3.11 -9.04
C THR A 276 -6.89 -3.66 -9.72
#